data_6c934d6e1a1a3c246498fed4a00ae976
#
_entry.id   6c934d6e1a1a3c246498fed4a00ae976
#
_cell.length_a   1.000
_cell.length_b   1.000
_cell.length_c   1.000
_cell.angle_alpha   90.00
_cell.angle_beta   90.00
_cell.angle_gamma   90.00
#
_symmetry.space_group_name_H-M   'P 1'
#
loop_
_entity.id
_entity.type
_entity.pdbx_description
1 polymer ?
#
loop_
_entity_poly.entity_id
_entity_poly.type
_entity_poly.pdbx_seq_one_letter_code
_entity_poly.pdbx_strand_id
1 'polypeptide(L)'
;MENKKINIIPSASELSDRDEILAKAYKDLIFFGRVFLPQDFLHKSESPQFHHDLAKKLIQHKPGARICNVIPRGMGKSILSKAAIMHKFLFAQEDKQNFVAWVSEEQGQSVDHLKYIRHHFEENEIIRYYFGNMDGGSVGKRWTEKDIVTPKGDRIIAKGSAQRLRGRAEVGVRYTGIILDDFESELNTKTPDRRAELKKWIVSTVFPSLEETPGNEGWIWLTGTIVHYDAFLQNIVDGWNEANNNNRDYPWDLTFHRAVEDGKPLWKDQFPLSKLENKRKEFIEAGLVNKFAQEYMNDARDSASAAFKVDRLQYYNHKFEVRDRYCYLIDNDEAIPINVYIGVDLAATATKTSDYQVILVMGIDANKNRYIIDYFREKIPAFDMAEQIVKMAKEYSPVRRVSIETVAAQEMVRDMTSRISVADKRLMPGIFKGVKPPYGIKKEDRLETTLGPIVNSKKLYIKKHMTEIVDELFEHPKPKNDDLMDALYYADYFAKAPSSTAIDAKNFKDKIEKQVNIKKNKVYNWITGSID
;
A
#
# COMPACT_ATOMS: atom_id res chain seq x y z
N MET A 1 -0.79 10.51 -48.60
CA MET A 1 -1.32 9.36 -47.84
C MET A 1 -2.67 9.75 -47.33
N GLU A 2 -3.72 9.26 -47.96
CA GLU A 2 -5.10 9.58 -47.62
C GLU A 2 -5.46 9.07 -46.23
N ASN A 3 -5.85 9.99 -45.36
CA ASN A 3 -6.46 9.69 -44.09
C ASN A 3 -7.83 9.00 -44.32
N LYS A 4 -7.83 7.69 -44.43
CA LYS A 4 -9.08 6.93 -44.27
C LYS A 4 -9.60 7.17 -42.83
N LYS A 5 -10.52 8.11 -42.67
CA LYS A 5 -11.40 8.18 -41.51
C LYS A 5 -12.16 6.86 -41.50
N ILE A 6 -11.80 5.95 -40.60
CA ILE A 6 -12.60 4.77 -40.35
C ILE A 6 -13.89 5.29 -39.65
N ASN A 7 -14.92 5.46 -40.43
CA ASN A 7 -16.26 5.75 -39.92
C ASN A 7 -16.78 4.45 -39.27
N ILE A 8 -16.59 4.31 -37.98
CA ILE A 8 -17.03 3.15 -37.18
C ILE A 8 -18.47 3.40 -36.64
N ILE A 9 -19.21 4.33 -37.20
CA ILE A 9 -20.66 4.42 -36.98
C ILE A 9 -21.24 3.20 -37.68
N PRO A 10 -22.01 2.32 -36.97
CA PRO A 10 -22.70 1.23 -37.60
C PRO A 10 -23.48 1.76 -38.83
N SER A 11 -23.38 1.08 -39.97
CA SER A 11 -24.11 1.48 -41.17
C SER A 11 -25.63 1.44 -40.92
N ALA A 12 -26.38 2.23 -41.66
CA ALA A 12 -27.85 2.24 -41.53
C ALA A 12 -28.48 0.85 -41.67
N SER A 13 -27.84 -0.09 -42.41
CA SER A 13 -28.27 -1.49 -42.51
C SER A 13 -27.99 -2.33 -41.25
N GLU A 14 -26.95 -1.96 -40.44
CA GLU A 14 -26.67 -2.60 -39.16
C GLU A 14 -27.56 -2.05 -38.02
N LEU A 15 -28.19 -0.90 -38.22
CA LEU A 15 -29.14 -0.30 -37.27
C LEU A 15 -30.61 -0.66 -37.58
N SER A 16 -30.88 -1.52 -38.56
CA SER A 16 -32.25 -1.76 -39.07
C SER A 16 -33.12 -2.62 -38.16
N ASP A 17 -32.53 -3.39 -37.25
CA ASP A 17 -33.29 -4.21 -36.28
C ASP A 17 -33.05 -3.73 -34.85
N ARG A 18 -34.04 -3.04 -34.30
CA ARG A 18 -33.99 -2.45 -32.93
C ARG A 18 -33.73 -3.52 -31.87
N ASP A 19 -34.38 -4.68 -32.02
CA ASP A 19 -34.28 -5.74 -31.00
C ASP A 19 -32.93 -6.44 -31.06
N GLU A 20 -32.34 -6.58 -32.25
CA GLU A 20 -30.99 -7.13 -32.41
C GLU A 20 -29.94 -6.22 -31.77
N ILE A 21 -30.05 -4.90 -32.01
CA ILE A 21 -29.14 -3.90 -31.40
C ILE A 21 -29.25 -3.93 -29.88
N LEU A 22 -30.47 -3.95 -29.35
CA LEU A 22 -30.68 -4.01 -27.90
C LEU A 22 -30.14 -5.31 -27.31
N ALA A 23 -30.38 -6.46 -27.97
CA ALA A 23 -29.88 -7.76 -27.52
C ALA A 23 -28.33 -7.81 -27.51
N LYS A 24 -27.68 -7.22 -28.51
CA LYS A 24 -26.22 -7.14 -28.60
C LYS A 24 -25.67 -6.17 -27.57
N ALA A 25 -26.28 -4.99 -27.45
CA ALA A 25 -25.88 -3.98 -26.46
C ALA A 25 -26.03 -4.49 -25.01
N TYR A 26 -27.06 -5.27 -24.73
CA TYR A 26 -27.25 -5.89 -23.42
C TYR A 26 -26.10 -6.82 -23.01
N LYS A 27 -25.53 -7.54 -23.97
CA LYS A 27 -24.47 -8.54 -23.73
C LYS A 27 -23.06 -7.97 -23.81
N ASP A 28 -22.87 -6.87 -24.54
CA ASP A 28 -21.56 -6.27 -24.84
C ASP A 28 -21.55 -4.77 -24.54
N LEU A 29 -20.85 -4.39 -23.45
CA LEU A 29 -20.73 -3.02 -23.01
C LEU A 29 -19.93 -2.15 -24.00
N ILE A 30 -18.95 -2.73 -24.70
CA ILE A 30 -18.18 -1.98 -25.72
C ILE A 30 -19.07 -1.67 -26.91
N PHE A 31 -19.87 -2.62 -27.36
CA PHE A 31 -20.88 -2.37 -28.38
C PHE A 31 -21.92 -1.35 -27.93
N PHE A 32 -22.42 -1.47 -26.68
CA PHE A 32 -23.28 -0.47 -26.07
C PHE A 32 -22.67 0.94 -26.13
N GLY A 33 -21.41 1.08 -25.70
CA GLY A 33 -20.70 2.35 -25.73
C GLY A 33 -20.58 2.93 -27.15
N ARG A 34 -20.27 2.10 -28.12
CA ARG A 34 -20.13 2.54 -29.53
C ARG A 34 -21.46 3.01 -30.14
N VAL A 35 -22.58 2.41 -29.76
CA VAL A 35 -23.92 2.80 -30.26
C VAL A 35 -24.49 3.99 -29.51
N PHE A 36 -24.44 3.96 -28.18
CA PHE A 36 -25.16 4.91 -27.34
C PHE A 36 -24.28 6.06 -26.82
N LEU A 37 -22.95 5.90 -26.80
CA LEU A 37 -21.96 6.87 -26.33
C LEU A 37 -20.84 7.06 -27.37
N PRO A 38 -21.17 7.33 -28.64
CA PRO A 38 -20.20 7.32 -29.73
C PRO A 38 -19.06 8.34 -29.54
N GLN A 39 -19.30 9.46 -28.87
CA GLN A 39 -18.30 10.50 -28.63
C GLN A 39 -17.13 9.98 -27.77
N ASP A 40 -17.39 9.03 -26.86
CA ASP A 40 -16.40 8.47 -25.94
C ASP A 40 -15.80 7.14 -26.42
N PHE A 41 -16.54 6.38 -27.24
CA PHE A 41 -16.15 5.03 -27.67
C PHE A 41 -15.71 4.93 -29.12
N LEU A 42 -15.96 5.95 -29.94
CA LEU A 42 -15.45 6.00 -31.32
C LEU A 42 -14.04 6.59 -31.35
N HIS A 43 -13.08 5.85 -30.82
CA HIS A 43 -11.67 6.18 -31.00
C HIS A 43 -11.22 5.88 -32.44
N LYS A 44 -10.04 6.41 -32.85
CA LYS A 44 -9.41 6.10 -34.15
C LYS A 44 -9.05 4.61 -34.29
N SER A 45 -9.14 3.85 -33.22
CA SER A 45 -8.80 2.43 -33.13
C SER A 45 -9.86 1.65 -32.37
N GLU A 46 -9.82 0.32 -32.50
CA GLU A 46 -10.65 -0.57 -31.70
C GLU A 46 -10.28 -0.52 -30.21
N SER A 47 -11.26 -0.79 -29.34
CA SER A 47 -11.02 -0.95 -27.93
C SER A 47 -10.06 -2.12 -27.68
N PRO A 48 -9.00 -1.95 -26.87
CA PRO A 48 -8.05 -3.02 -26.59
C PRO A 48 -8.70 -4.13 -25.76
N GLN A 49 -8.09 -5.32 -25.76
CA GLN A 49 -8.65 -6.51 -25.13
C GLN A 49 -9.00 -6.28 -23.65
N PHE A 50 -8.15 -5.59 -22.90
CA PHE A 50 -8.42 -5.32 -21.48
C PHE A 50 -9.70 -4.49 -21.25
N HIS A 51 -10.13 -3.65 -22.21
CA HIS A 51 -11.43 -2.97 -22.14
C HIS A 51 -12.59 -3.96 -22.25
N HIS A 52 -12.50 -4.95 -23.14
CA HIS A 52 -13.52 -5.99 -23.27
C HIS A 52 -13.60 -6.85 -22.01
N ASP A 53 -12.44 -7.23 -21.45
CA ASP A 53 -12.38 -8.03 -20.22
C ASP A 53 -12.98 -7.27 -19.03
N LEU A 54 -12.61 -5.99 -18.87
CA LEU A 54 -13.17 -5.12 -17.85
C LEU A 54 -14.67 -4.89 -18.04
N ALA A 55 -15.10 -4.58 -19.27
CA ALA A 55 -16.49 -4.36 -19.63
C ALA A 55 -17.35 -5.59 -19.28
N LYS A 56 -16.87 -6.78 -19.60
CA LYS A 56 -17.55 -8.04 -19.27
C LYS A 56 -17.72 -8.21 -17.76
N LYS A 57 -16.67 -7.96 -16.97
CA LYS A 57 -16.74 -8.02 -15.50
C LYS A 57 -17.76 -7.04 -14.93
N LEU A 58 -17.83 -5.81 -15.46
CA LEU A 58 -18.73 -4.77 -14.96
C LEU A 58 -20.22 -5.07 -15.20
N ILE A 59 -20.59 -5.78 -16.27
CA ILE A 59 -22.00 -6.07 -16.58
C ILE A 59 -22.44 -7.50 -16.26
N GLN A 60 -21.52 -8.45 -16.12
CA GLN A 60 -21.84 -9.87 -15.92
C GLN A 60 -21.42 -10.41 -14.54
N HIS A 61 -21.23 -9.55 -13.54
CA HIS A 61 -20.88 -9.98 -12.20
C HIS A 61 -22.06 -10.60 -11.44
N LYS A 62 -21.74 -11.48 -10.49
CA LYS A 62 -22.72 -12.07 -9.56
C LYS A 62 -23.14 -11.07 -8.47
N PRO A 63 -24.28 -11.27 -7.80
CA PRO A 63 -24.60 -10.58 -6.56
C PRO A 63 -23.44 -10.67 -5.55
N GLY A 64 -23.22 -9.63 -4.76
CA GLY A 64 -22.13 -9.57 -3.78
C GLY A 64 -20.73 -9.41 -4.38
N ALA A 65 -20.59 -9.22 -5.70
CA ALA A 65 -19.30 -9.11 -6.35
C ALA A 65 -18.46 -7.93 -5.82
N ARG A 66 -17.18 -8.17 -5.59
CA ARG A 66 -16.17 -7.16 -5.27
C ARG A 66 -15.16 -7.11 -6.40
N ILE A 67 -15.29 -6.12 -7.28
CA ILE A 67 -14.44 -5.95 -8.45
C ILE A 67 -13.43 -4.83 -8.15
N CYS A 68 -12.13 -5.13 -8.31
CA CYS A 68 -11.05 -4.17 -8.13
C CYS A 68 -10.28 -4.01 -9.44
N ASN A 69 -10.23 -2.80 -9.97
CA ASN A 69 -9.60 -2.47 -11.24
C ASN A 69 -8.46 -1.46 -11.01
N VAL A 70 -7.24 -1.96 -10.98
CA VAL A 70 -6.01 -1.18 -10.88
C VAL A 70 -5.47 -0.97 -12.30
N ILE A 71 -5.81 0.17 -12.88
CA ILE A 71 -5.53 0.47 -14.30
C ILE A 71 -4.87 1.84 -14.41
N PRO A 72 -3.83 2.00 -15.27
CA PRO A 72 -3.11 3.26 -15.43
C PRO A 72 -4.01 4.44 -15.80
N ARG A 73 -3.50 5.64 -15.53
CA ARG A 73 -4.18 6.88 -15.88
C ARG A 73 -4.41 7.01 -17.39
N GLY A 74 -5.59 7.51 -17.76
CA GLY A 74 -5.96 7.74 -19.17
C GLY A 74 -6.35 6.50 -19.95
N MET A 75 -6.42 5.32 -19.29
CA MET A 75 -6.77 4.04 -19.93
C MET A 75 -8.29 3.73 -19.92
N GLY A 76 -9.16 4.73 -19.83
CA GLY A 76 -10.61 4.58 -20.03
C GLY A 76 -11.42 4.01 -18.86
N LYS A 77 -10.81 3.78 -17.67
CA LYS A 77 -11.47 3.15 -16.51
C LYS A 77 -12.79 3.84 -16.11
N SER A 78 -12.80 5.16 -15.90
CA SER A 78 -14.00 5.89 -15.45
C SER A 78 -15.07 5.99 -16.54
N ILE A 79 -14.69 6.01 -17.82
CA ILE A 79 -15.62 5.98 -18.94
C ILE A 79 -16.36 4.63 -19.00
N LEU A 80 -15.64 3.52 -18.84
CA LEU A 80 -16.24 2.18 -18.79
C LEU A 80 -17.18 2.04 -17.58
N SER A 81 -16.81 2.59 -16.42
CA SER A 81 -17.69 2.60 -15.24
C SER A 81 -18.97 3.40 -15.47
N LYS A 82 -18.88 4.59 -16.10
CA LYS A 82 -20.05 5.41 -16.47
C LYS A 82 -20.95 4.67 -17.46
N ALA A 83 -20.37 4.09 -18.51
CA ALA A 83 -21.13 3.29 -19.47
C ALA A 83 -21.81 2.09 -18.82
N ALA A 84 -21.13 1.39 -17.91
CA ALA A 84 -21.69 0.24 -17.20
C ALA A 84 -22.87 0.61 -16.28
N ILE A 85 -22.82 1.76 -15.60
CA ILE A 85 -23.95 2.26 -14.80
C ILE A 85 -25.12 2.65 -15.69
N MET A 86 -24.88 3.38 -16.77
CA MET A 86 -25.94 3.72 -17.72
C MET A 86 -26.56 2.45 -18.31
N HIS A 87 -25.75 1.48 -18.71
CA HIS A 87 -26.22 0.16 -19.16
C HIS A 87 -27.12 -0.51 -18.12
N LYS A 88 -26.69 -0.58 -16.83
CA LYS A 88 -27.49 -1.17 -15.75
C LYS A 88 -28.85 -0.48 -15.59
N PHE A 89 -28.91 0.85 -15.68
CA PHE A 89 -30.16 1.62 -15.53
C PHE A 89 -31.06 1.49 -16.75
N LEU A 90 -30.49 1.48 -17.95
CA LEU A 90 -31.25 1.37 -19.18
C LEU A 90 -31.88 -0.02 -19.35
N PHE A 91 -31.15 -1.06 -18.97
CA PHE A 91 -31.60 -2.47 -19.03
C PHE A 91 -32.15 -2.99 -17.69
N ALA A 92 -32.41 -2.10 -16.70
CA ALA A 92 -32.99 -2.48 -15.42
C ALA A 92 -34.36 -3.15 -15.60
N GLN A 93 -34.60 -4.23 -14.88
CA GLN A 93 -35.90 -4.86 -14.78
C GLN A 93 -36.85 -3.99 -13.94
N GLU A 94 -38.12 -3.96 -14.27
CA GLU A 94 -39.10 -3.08 -13.60
C GLU A 94 -39.28 -3.38 -12.10
N ASP A 95 -39.04 -4.62 -11.68
CA ASP A 95 -39.16 -5.10 -10.31
C ASP A 95 -37.88 -4.95 -9.48
N LYS A 96 -36.76 -4.53 -10.09
CA LYS A 96 -35.46 -4.39 -9.44
C LYS A 96 -34.87 -3.01 -9.65
N GLN A 97 -35.11 -2.14 -8.67
CA GLN A 97 -34.53 -0.80 -8.68
C GLN A 97 -33.07 -0.82 -8.21
N ASN A 98 -32.21 -0.10 -8.92
CA ASN A 98 -30.83 0.10 -8.52
C ASN A 98 -30.74 1.35 -7.63
N PHE A 99 -30.01 1.22 -6.51
CA PHE A 99 -29.59 2.35 -5.70
C PHE A 99 -28.08 2.34 -5.55
N VAL A 100 -27.40 3.28 -6.22
CA VAL A 100 -25.96 3.30 -6.37
C VAL A 100 -25.35 4.54 -5.71
N ALA A 101 -24.22 4.38 -5.01
CA ALA A 101 -23.37 5.50 -4.62
C ALA A 101 -22.12 5.54 -5.52
N TRP A 102 -21.84 6.70 -6.10
CA TRP A 102 -20.55 7.00 -6.73
C TRP A 102 -19.70 7.81 -5.77
N VAL A 103 -18.53 7.29 -5.42
CA VAL A 103 -17.62 7.90 -4.45
C VAL A 103 -16.26 8.12 -5.11
N SER A 104 -15.75 9.35 -5.05
CA SER A 104 -14.39 9.71 -5.44
C SER A 104 -13.65 10.34 -4.25
N GLU A 105 -12.41 10.75 -4.40
CA GLU A 105 -11.69 11.46 -3.33
C GLU A 105 -12.50 12.65 -2.80
N GLU A 106 -12.91 13.53 -3.70
CA GLU A 106 -13.79 14.66 -3.39
C GLU A 106 -15.16 14.48 -4.03
N GLN A 107 -16.21 14.98 -3.34
CA GLN A 107 -17.57 14.92 -3.86
C GLN A 107 -17.72 15.64 -5.22
N GLY A 108 -16.94 16.69 -5.48
CA GLY A 108 -16.95 17.40 -6.75
C GLY A 108 -16.67 16.49 -7.95
N GLN A 109 -15.69 15.60 -7.84
CA GLN A 109 -15.37 14.62 -8.87
C GLN A 109 -16.53 13.66 -9.12
N SER A 110 -17.14 13.14 -8.06
CA SER A 110 -18.33 12.28 -8.18
C SER A 110 -19.52 13.01 -8.83
N VAL A 111 -19.69 14.29 -8.52
CA VAL A 111 -20.72 15.16 -9.16
C VAL A 111 -20.47 15.27 -10.67
N ASP A 112 -19.23 15.43 -11.11
CA ASP A 112 -18.92 15.51 -12.55
C ASP A 112 -19.23 14.19 -13.28
N HIS A 113 -19.07 13.04 -12.64
CA HIS A 113 -19.53 11.77 -13.19
C HIS A 113 -21.06 11.70 -13.31
N LEU A 114 -21.78 12.18 -12.31
CA LEU A 114 -23.24 12.23 -12.36
C LEU A 114 -23.76 13.23 -13.40
N LYS A 115 -23.12 14.40 -13.56
CA LYS A 115 -23.44 15.36 -14.62
C LYS A 115 -23.31 14.75 -16.01
N TYR A 116 -22.30 13.92 -16.23
CA TYR A 116 -22.14 13.18 -17.49
C TYR A 116 -23.30 12.23 -17.73
N ILE A 117 -23.67 11.40 -16.74
CA ILE A 117 -24.80 10.46 -16.86
C ILE A 117 -26.12 11.22 -17.10
N ARG A 118 -26.33 12.30 -16.33
CA ARG A 118 -27.51 13.15 -16.43
C ARG A 118 -27.65 13.76 -17.82
N HIS A 119 -26.57 14.33 -18.36
CA HIS A 119 -26.52 14.90 -19.71
C HIS A 119 -26.96 13.89 -20.77
N HIS A 120 -26.46 12.66 -20.72
CA HIS A 120 -26.89 11.64 -21.68
C HIS A 120 -28.35 11.21 -21.50
N PHE A 121 -28.86 11.19 -20.29
CA PHE A 121 -30.28 10.87 -20.05
C PHE A 121 -31.22 12.00 -20.47
N GLU A 122 -30.77 13.25 -20.43
CA GLU A 122 -31.52 14.44 -20.86
C GLU A 122 -31.46 14.65 -22.38
N GLU A 123 -30.27 14.57 -22.97
CA GLU A 123 -29.99 15.12 -24.30
C GLU A 123 -29.66 14.07 -25.37
N ASN A 124 -29.36 12.81 -24.98
CA ASN A 124 -28.95 11.81 -25.96
C ASN A 124 -30.15 11.25 -26.71
N GLU A 125 -30.32 11.68 -27.97
CA GLU A 125 -31.44 11.26 -28.82
C GLU A 125 -31.45 9.76 -29.12
N ILE A 126 -30.29 9.10 -29.20
CA ILE A 126 -30.17 7.66 -29.43
C ILE A 126 -30.74 6.91 -28.22
N ILE A 127 -30.32 7.29 -27.01
CA ILE A 127 -30.86 6.71 -25.77
C ILE A 127 -32.37 6.94 -25.70
N ARG A 128 -32.84 8.15 -25.99
CA ARG A 128 -34.27 8.49 -25.98
C ARG A 128 -35.07 7.66 -26.98
N TYR A 129 -34.52 7.41 -28.17
CA TYR A 129 -35.15 6.60 -29.20
C TYR A 129 -35.32 5.12 -28.78
N TYR A 130 -34.25 4.53 -28.19
CA TYR A 130 -34.28 3.12 -27.84
C TYR A 130 -34.93 2.81 -26.49
N PHE A 131 -34.78 3.68 -25.49
CA PHE A 131 -35.18 3.42 -24.08
C PHE A 131 -36.29 4.38 -23.59
N GLY A 132 -36.69 5.35 -24.40
CA GLY A 132 -37.65 6.35 -23.98
C GLY A 132 -37.02 7.47 -23.14
N ASN A 133 -37.86 8.22 -22.47
CA ASN A 133 -37.43 9.31 -21.61
C ASN A 133 -36.78 8.77 -20.32
N MET A 134 -35.53 9.14 -20.07
CA MET A 134 -34.77 8.77 -18.86
C MET A 134 -34.60 9.95 -17.89
N ASP A 135 -35.08 11.15 -18.26
CA ASP A 135 -35.07 12.33 -17.39
C ASP A 135 -36.13 12.21 -16.28
N GLY A 136 -35.69 11.92 -15.07
CA GLY A 136 -36.55 11.84 -13.90
C GLY A 136 -37.14 13.19 -13.46
N GLY A 137 -36.45 14.29 -13.78
CA GLY A 137 -36.92 15.63 -13.48
C GLY A 137 -38.23 15.97 -14.20
N SER A 138 -38.38 15.53 -15.45
CA SER A 138 -39.59 15.73 -16.27
C SER A 138 -40.82 15.03 -15.70
N VAL A 139 -40.66 14.03 -14.83
CA VAL A 139 -41.74 13.29 -14.16
C VAL A 139 -41.78 13.54 -12.64
N GLY A 140 -41.16 14.61 -12.18
CA GLY A 140 -41.19 15.03 -10.76
C GLY A 140 -40.33 14.20 -9.81
N LYS A 141 -39.40 13.42 -10.33
CA LYS A 141 -38.40 12.70 -9.51
C LYS A 141 -37.28 13.65 -9.09
N ARG A 142 -36.45 13.20 -8.11
CA ARG A 142 -35.25 13.92 -7.67
C ARG A 142 -34.23 13.92 -8.82
N TRP A 143 -33.83 15.12 -9.27
CA TRP A 143 -32.98 15.30 -10.44
C TRP A 143 -32.00 16.46 -10.21
N THR A 144 -30.99 16.21 -9.40
CA THR A 144 -29.99 17.23 -9.01
C THR A 144 -28.60 16.81 -9.50
N GLU A 145 -27.61 17.67 -9.35
CA GLU A 145 -26.23 17.34 -9.68
C GLU A 145 -25.63 16.23 -8.80
N LYS A 146 -26.20 16.03 -7.59
CA LYS A 146 -25.69 15.09 -6.57
C LYS A 146 -26.55 13.85 -6.39
N ASP A 147 -27.76 13.85 -6.95
CA ASP A 147 -28.76 12.83 -6.67
C ASP A 147 -29.75 12.76 -7.85
N ILE A 148 -29.67 11.67 -8.60
CA ILE A 148 -30.42 11.43 -9.82
C ILE A 148 -31.31 10.22 -9.59
N VAL A 149 -32.63 10.38 -9.86
CA VAL A 149 -33.61 9.28 -9.85
C VAL A 149 -34.30 9.22 -11.21
N THR A 150 -34.12 8.11 -11.93
CA THR A 150 -34.75 7.90 -13.24
C THR A 150 -36.27 7.74 -13.13
N PRO A 151 -37.05 7.86 -14.22
CA PRO A 151 -38.48 7.56 -14.21
C PRO A 151 -38.81 6.16 -13.70
N LYS A 152 -37.94 5.17 -13.95
CA LYS A 152 -38.09 3.79 -13.47
C LYS A 152 -37.79 3.63 -11.97
N GLY A 153 -37.20 4.64 -11.31
CA GLY A 153 -36.86 4.62 -9.90
C GLY A 153 -35.40 4.23 -9.59
N ASP A 154 -34.59 3.92 -10.60
CA ASP A 154 -33.16 3.73 -10.39
C ASP A 154 -32.52 5.02 -9.91
N ARG A 155 -31.65 4.93 -8.91
CA ARG A 155 -31.06 6.08 -8.25
C ARG A 155 -29.55 6.00 -8.17
N ILE A 156 -28.89 7.14 -8.38
CA ILE A 156 -27.45 7.28 -8.15
C ILE A 156 -27.16 8.59 -7.40
N ILE A 157 -26.27 8.52 -6.41
CA ILE A 157 -25.84 9.67 -5.61
C ILE A 157 -24.32 9.86 -5.65
N ALA A 158 -23.89 11.14 -5.62
CA ALA A 158 -22.47 11.53 -5.55
C ALA A 158 -22.02 11.75 -4.10
N LYS A 159 -20.89 11.14 -3.73
CA LYS A 159 -20.26 11.25 -2.42
C LYS A 159 -18.76 11.48 -2.55
N GLY A 160 -18.15 12.07 -1.53
CA GLY A 160 -16.71 12.10 -1.35
C GLY A 160 -16.24 10.98 -0.41
N SER A 161 -14.96 10.63 -0.47
CA SER A 161 -14.32 9.71 0.47
C SER A 161 -14.49 10.20 1.91
N ALA A 162 -14.58 9.28 2.86
CA ALA A 162 -14.83 9.53 4.28
C ALA A 162 -16.18 10.20 4.63
N GLN A 163 -17.05 10.49 3.64
CA GLN A 163 -18.40 10.98 3.92
C GLN A 163 -19.31 9.85 4.43
N ARG A 164 -20.35 10.26 5.17
CA ARG A 164 -21.41 9.34 5.60
C ARG A 164 -22.20 8.84 4.38
N LEU A 165 -22.22 7.54 4.16
CA LEU A 165 -23.02 6.91 3.12
C LEU A 165 -24.48 6.75 3.56
N ARG A 166 -24.74 6.56 4.84
CA ARG A 166 -26.11 6.47 5.40
C ARG A 166 -26.65 7.87 5.69
N GLY A 167 -27.74 8.27 5.02
CA GLY A 167 -28.42 9.54 5.24
C GLY A 167 -29.52 9.45 6.29
N ARG A 168 -29.84 10.59 6.98
CA ARG A 168 -30.95 10.67 7.96
C ARG A 168 -32.34 10.51 7.34
N ALA A 169 -32.48 10.67 6.02
CA ALA A 169 -33.79 10.69 5.33
C ALA A 169 -34.23 9.34 4.74
N GLU A 170 -33.38 8.30 4.81
CA GLU A 170 -33.63 7.03 4.13
C GLU A 170 -33.34 5.86 5.06
N VAL A 171 -34.14 5.78 6.12
CA VAL A 171 -34.10 4.66 7.07
C VAL A 171 -34.52 3.41 6.33
N GLY A 172 -33.59 2.45 6.19
CA GLY A 172 -33.89 1.10 5.68
C GLY A 172 -33.51 0.82 4.24
N VAL A 173 -33.09 1.80 3.42
CA VAL A 173 -32.66 1.54 2.03
C VAL A 173 -31.15 1.37 1.96
N ARG A 174 -30.71 0.19 1.54
CA ARG A 174 -29.28 -0.14 1.34
C ARG A 174 -28.89 0.04 -0.13
N TYR A 175 -27.59 0.26 -0.37
CA TYR A 175 -27.10 0.39 -1.74
C TYR A 175 -27.04 -0.98 -2.42
N THR A 176 -27.61 -1.06 -3.62
CA THR A 176 -27.43 -2.23 -4.50
C THR A 176 -26.05 -2.23 -5.14
N GLY A 177 -25.35 -1.08 -5.16
CA GLY A 177 -24.01 -0.98 -5.64
C GLY A 177 -23.26 0.25 -5.14
N ILE A 178 -21.96 0.13 -4.98
CA ILE A 178 -21.07 1.25 -4.63
C ILE A 178 -19.90 1.25 -5.60
N ILE A 179 -19.63 2.41 -6.21
CA ILE A 179 -18.45 2.66 -7.04
C ILE A 179 -17.49 3.51 -6.23
N LEU A 180 -16.25 3.05 -6.08
CA LEU A 180 -15.14 3.80 -5.51
C LEU A 180 -14.19 4.12 -6.67
N ASP A 181 -14.28 5.33 -7.23
CA ASP A 181 -13.51 5.75 -8.41
C ASP A 181 -12.48 6.81 -8.03
N ASP A 182 -11.20 6.48 -8.16
CA ASP A 182 -10.06 7.31 -7.74
C ASP A 182 -10.28 7.93 -6.34
N PHE A 183 -10.70 7.10 -5.37
CA PHE A 183 -11.03 7.52 -4.00
C PHE A 183 -9.80 7.68 -3.11
N GLU A 184 -8.67 7.08 -3.49
CA GLU A 184 -7.36 7.27 -2.88
C GLU A 184 -6.57 8.33 -3.64
N SER A 185 -5.90 9.20 -2.89
CA SER A 185 -5.01 10.23 -3.40
C SER A 185 -3.75 10.31 -2.53
N GLU A 186 -2.75 11.04 -2.99
CA GLU A 186 -1.57 11.33 -2.17
C GLU A 186 -1.92 12.08 -0.88
N LEU A 187 -2.96 12.91 -0.92
CA LEU A 187 -3.36 13.70 0.24
C LEU A 187 -3.99 12.82 1.32
N ASN A 188 -4.90 11.91 0.94
CA ASN A 188 -5.61 11.07 1.91
C ASN A 188 -4.86 9.75 2.24
N THR A 189 -3.74 9.47 1.56
CA THR A 189 -2.85 8.33 1.87
C THR A 189 -1.50 8.76 2.46
N LYS A 190 -1.27 10.06 2.66
CA LYS A 190 0.02 10.64 3.03
C LYS A 190 0.59 10.12 4.34
N THR A 191 -0.24 9.88 5.35
CA THR A 191 0.22 9.43 6.67
C THR A 191 -0.39 8.08 7.02
N PRO A 192 0.27 7.25 7.86
CA PRO A 192 -0.26 5.97 8.33
C PRO A 192 -1.67 6.11 8.92
N ASP A 193 -1.91 7.17 9.72
CA ASP A 193 -3.22 7.44 10.34
C ASP A 193 -4.30 7.64 9.29
N ARG A 194 -4.03 8.45 8.25
CA ARG A 194 -4.99 8.69 7.16
C ARG A 194 -5.31 7.41 6.39
N ARG A 195 -4.30 6.59 6.10
CA ARG A 195 -4.50 5.28 5.46
C ARG A 195 -5.34 4.36 6.34
N ALA A 196 -5.04 4.31 7.65
CA ALA A 196 -5.82 3.53 8.61
C ALA A 196 -7.27 4.04 8.73
N GLU A 197 -7.49 5.35 8.77
CA GLU A 197 -8.82 5.97 8.79
C GLU A 197 -9.61 5.64 7.52
N LEU A 198 -8.99 5.75 6.34
CA LEU A 198 -9.63 5.41 5.06
C LEU A 198 -9.99 3.93 5.01
N LYS A 199 -9.09 3.05 5.39
CA LYS A 199 -9.32 1.60 5.49
C LYS A 199 -10.45 1.28 6.48
N LYS A 200 -10.45 1.93 7.66
CA LYS A 200 -11.51 1.79 8.65
C LYS A 200 -12.85 2.24 8.08
N TRP A 201 -12.89 3.38 7.37
CA TRP A 201 -14.11 3.87 6.75
C TRP A 201 -14.66 2.88 5.71
N ILE A 202 -13.83 2.29 4.86
CA ILE A 202 -14.26 1.29 3.88
C ILE A 202 -14.88 0.09 4.60
N VAL A 203 -14.19 -0.48 5.58
CA VAL A 203 -14.64 -1.69 6.26
C VAL A 203 -15.86 -1.44 7.15
N SER A 204 -15.91 -0.30 7.86
CA SER A 204 -16.97 -0.03 8.85
C SER A 204 -18.14 0.79 8.32
N THR A 205 -18.01 1.43 7.15
CA THR A 205 -19.07 2.29 6.58
C THR A 205 -19.49 1.84 5.18
N VAL A 206 -18.53 1.64 4.26
CA VAL A 206 -18.86 1.27 2.88
C VAL A 206 -19.48 -0.13 2.82
N PHE A 207 -18.78 -1.15 3.32
CA PHE A 207 -19.27 -2.53 3.26
C PHE A 207 -20.63 -2.73 3.95
N PRO A 208 -20.85 -2.24 5.18
CA PRO A 208 -22.16 -2.42 5.83
C PRO A 208 -23.28 -1.55 5.26
N SER A 209 -22.99 -0.67 4.28
CA SER A 209 -24.01 0.13 3.59
C SER A 209 -24.64 -0.60 2.41
N LEU A 210 -24.04 -1.71 1.98
CA LEU A 210 -24.55 -2.54 0.89
C LEU A 210 -25.76 -3.37 1.29
N GLU A 211 -26.56 -3.73 0.31
CA GLU A 211 -27.63 -4.72 0.45
C GLU A 211 -27.04 -6.09 0.80
N GLU A 212 -27.67 -6.77 1.77
CA GLU A 212 -27.21 -8.05 2.31
C GLU A 212 -28.24 -9.18 2.11
N THR A 213 -29.36 -8.92 1.41
CA THR A 213 -30.37 -9.92 1.15
C THR A 213 -29.79 -11.06 0.29
N PRO A 214 -29.88 -12.33 0.73
CA PRO A 214 -29.35 -13.47 -0.01
C PRO A 214 -29.85 -13.53 -1.46
N GLY A 215 -28.92 -13.62 -2.41
CA GLY A 215 -29.21 -13.63 -3.85
C GLY A 215 -29.46 -12.26 -4.48
N ASN A 216 -29.42 -11.19 -3.67
CA ASN A 216 -29.51 -9.81 -4.13
C ASN A 216 -28.46 -8.91 -3.43
N GLU A 217 -27.35 -9.52 -3.00
CA GLU A 217 -26.29 -8.79 -2.31
C GLU A 217 -25.71 -7.68 -3.18
N GLY A 218 -25.46 -6.53 -2.55
CA GLY A 218 -24.91 -5.37 -3.22
C GLY A 218 -23.45 -5.58 -3.67
N TRP A 219 -23.11 -5.02 -4.82
CA TRP A 219 -21.78 -5.11 -5.42
C TRP A 219 -20.92 -3.87 -5.13
N ILE A 220 -19.58 -4.05 -5.22
CA ILE A 220 -18.60 -2.96 -5.18
C ILE A 220 -17.76 -2.99 -6.44
N TRP A 221 -17.62 -1.82 -7.09
CA TRP A 221 -16.60 -1.57 -8.11
C TRP A 221 -15.59 -0.57 -7.55
N LEU A 222 -14.38 -1.01 -7.42
CA LEU A 222 -13.27 -0.20 -7.01
C LEU A 222 -12.35 -0.02 -8.20
N THR A 223 -12.06 1.23 -8.57
CA THR A 223 -11.19 1.54 -9.69
C THR A 223 -10.26 2.69 -9.34
N GLY A 224 -9.01 2.60 -9.75
CA GLY A 224 -8.01 3.63 -9.45
C GLY A 224 -6.61 3.26 -9.92
N THR A 225 -5.65 4.10 -9.53
CA THR A 225 -4.21 3.87 -9.64
C THR A 225 -3.61 3.67 -8.24
N ILE A 226 -2.48 2.96 -8.15
CA ILE A 226 -1.77 2.82 -6.88
C ILE A 226 -1.07 4.13 -6.55
N VAL A 227 -1.49 4.78 -5.47
CA VAL A 227 -0.94 6.09 -5.04
C VAL A 227 0.10 5.95 -3.93
N HIS A 228 0.11 4.84 -3.21
CA HIS A 228 1.04 4.57 -2.11
C HIS A 228 1.20 3.06 -1.91
N TYR A 229 2.41 2.60 -1.52
CA TYR A 229 2.69 1.17 -1.33
C TYR A 229 1.85 0.50 -0.21
N ASP A 230 1.30 1.28 0.73
CA ASP A 230 0.38 0.82 1.79
C ASP A 230 -1.04 1.42 1.60
N ALA A 231 -1.42 1.77 0.36
CA ALA A 231 -2.77 2.17 0.01
C ALA A 231 -3.73 0.97 0.05
N PHE A 232 -5.03 1.23 0.18
CA PHE A 232 -6.04 0.16 0.22
C PHE A 232 -6.05 -0.68 -1.07
N LEU A 233 -5.89 -0.02 -2.24
CA LEU A 233 -5.73 -0.68 -3.52
C LEU A 233 -4.50 -1.61 -3.56
N GLN A 234 -3.34 -1.14 -3.06
CA GLN A 234 -2.13 -1.96 -2.99
C GLN A 234 -2.32 -3.16 -2.06
N ASN A 235 -2.98 -2.94 -0.92
CA ASN A 235 -3.27 -4.03 0.01
C ASN A 235 -4.17 -5.12 -0.62
N ILE A 236 -5.09 -4.74 -1.53
CA ILE A 236 -5.88 -5.72 -2.30
C ILE A 236 -4.98 -6.49 -3.27
N VAL A 237 -4.08 -5.81 -3.98
CA VAL A 237 -3.15 -6.46 -4.91
C VAL A 237 -2.24 -7.44 -4.17
N ASP A 238 -1.67 -7.02 -3.04
CA ASP A 238 -0.78 -7.87 -2.22
C ASP A 238 -1.52 -9.08 -1.66
N GLY A 239 -2.73 -8.88 -1.13
CA GLY A 239 -3.57 -9.96 -0.61
C GLY A 239 -4.01 -10.95 -1.69
N TRP A 240 -4.30 -10.48 -2.90
CA TRP A 240 -4.63 -11.33 -4.05
C TRP A 240 -3.43 -12.17 -4.48
N ASN A 241 -2.23 -11.56 -4.56
CA ASN A 241 -0.99 -12.26 -4.89
C ASN A 241 -0.67 -13.34 -3.83
N GLU A 242 -0.80 -13.01 -2.54
CA GLU A 242 -0.58 -13.95 -1.45
C GLU A 242 -1.57 -15.12 -1.50
N ALA A 243 -2.86 -14.84 -1.75
CA ALA A 243 -3.89 -15.87 -1.86
C ALA A 243 -3.62 -16.80 -3.05
N ASN A 244 -3.25 -16.24 -4.21
CA ASN A 244 -2.92 -16.99 -5.41
C ASN A 244 -1.71 -17.91 -5.20
N ASN A 245 -0.65 -17.39 -4.56
CA ASN A 245 0.56 -18.17 -4.25
C ASN A 245 0.29 -19.34 -3.29
N ASN A 246 -0.76 -19.21 -2.47
CA ASN A 246 -1.16 -20.23 -1.50
C ASN A 246 -2.41 -21.03 -1.93
N ASN A 247 -2.87 -20.90 -3.17
CA ASN A 247 -4.09 -21.52 -3.71
C ASN A 247 -5.32 -21.31 -2.81
N ARG A 248 -5.51 -20.08 -2.30
CA ARG A 248 -6.64 -19.69 -1.46
C ARG A 248 -7.58 -18.77 -2.24
N ASP A 249 -8.88 -18.87 -1.95
CA ASP A 249 -9.86 -17.91 -2.46
C ASP A 249 -9.60 -16.50 -1.92
N TYR A 250 -9.86 -15.51 -2.76
CA TYR A 250 -9.75 -14.10 -2.40
C TYR A 250 -11.07 -13.39 -2.72
N PRO A 251 -11.56 -12.49 -1.83
CA PRO A 251 -12.88 -11.89 -1.99
C PRO A 251 -12.99 -10.85 -3.11
N TRP A 252 -11.88 -10.42 -3.71
CA TRP A 252 -11.83 -9.45 -4.78
C TRP A 252 -11.50 -10.09 -6.12
N ASP A 253 -12.30 -9.78 -7.14
CA ASP A 253 -11.95 -10.05 -8.54
C ASP A 253 -11.04 -8.91 -9.03
N LEU A 254 -9.72 -9.16 -9.02
CA LEU A 254 -8.70 -8.18 -9.35
C LEU A 254 -8.44 -8.16 -10.85
N THR A 255 -8.41 -6.94 -11.42
CA THR A 255 -7.76 -6.64 -12.70
C THR A 255 -6.61 -5.68 -12.43
N PHE A 256 -5.39 -6.07 -12.75
CA PHE A 256 -4.20 -5.23 -12.58
C PHE A 256 -3.47 -5.10 -13.91
N HIS A 257 -3.21 -3.86 -14.33
CA HIS A 257 -2.45 -3.57 -15.54
C HIS A 257 -1.43 -2.46 -15.31
N ARG A 258 -0.34 -2.55 -16.07
CA ARG A 258 0.64 -1.48 -16.28
C ARG A 258 0.49 -0.93 -17.68
N ALA A 259 0.90 0.33 -17.90
CA ALA A 259 0.87 0.92 -19.26
C ALA A 259 1.84 0.21 -20.22
N VAL A 260 2.86 -0.44 -19.68
CA VAL A 260 3.79 -1.31 -20.43
C VAL A 260 3.89 -2.64 -19.69
N GLU A 261 3.59 -3.73 -20.37
CA GLU A 261 3.71 -5.11 -19.90
C GLU A 261 4.55 -5.90 -20.89
N ASP A 262 5.57 -6.61 -20.43
CA ASP A 262 6.50 -7.39 -21.27
C ASP A 262 7.07 -6.61 -22.47
N GLY A 263 7.39 -5.33 -22.25
CA GLY A 263 7.90 -4.43 -23.28
C GLY A 263 6.87 -3.97 -24.31
N LYS A 264 5.58 -4.29 -24.13
CA LYS A 264 4.49 -3.89 -25.03
C LYS A 264 3.57 -2.88 -24.34
N PRO A 265 3.08 -1.86 -25.05
CA PRO A 265 2.10 -0.94 -24.50
C PRO A 265 0.75 -1.61 -24.37
N LEU A 266 0.06 -1.39 -23.23
CA LEU A 266 -1.26 -1.92 -22.93
C LEU A 266 -2.31 -1.45 -23.96
N TRP A 267 -2.23 -0.22 -24.39
CA TRP A 267 -3.08 0.36 -25.44
C TRP A 267 -2.23 1.03 -26.52
N LYS A 268 -1.77 0.22 -27.49
CA LYS A 268 -0.79 0.61 -28.50
C LYS A 268 -1.19 1.86 -29.31
N ASP A 269 -2.48 1.97 -29.66
CA ASP A 269 -2.92 3.05 -30.57
C ASP A 269 -3.07 4.38 -29.85
N GLN A 270 -3.48 4.38 -28.59
CA GLN A 270 -3.64 5.59 -27.78
C GLN A 270 -2.36 5.97 -27.02
N PHE A 271 -1.60 4.97 -26.59
CA PHE A 271 -0.38 5.11 -25.81
C PHE A 271 0.75 4.22 -26.40
N PRO A 272 1.25 4.52 -27.63
CA PRO A 272 2.41 3.81 -28.16
C PRO A 272 3.63 4.00 -27.25
N LEU A 273 4.59 3.06 -27.28
CA LEU A 273 5.80 3.10 -26.44
C LEU A 273 6.51 4.46 -26.51
N SER A 274 6.66 5.02 -27.71
CA SER A 274 7.31 6.33 -27.91
C SER A 274 6.61 7.45 -27.13
N LYS A 275 5.27 7.43 -27.05
CA LYS A 275 4.50 8.40 -26.27
C LYS A 275 4.71 8.20 -24.77
N LEU A 276 4.75 6.95 -24.29
CA LEU A 276 5.01 6.64 -22.88
C LEU A 276 6.44 6.98 -22.48
N GLU A 277 7.42 6.72 -23.33
CA GLU A 277 8.84 7.11 -23.13
C GLU A 277 9.01 8.63 -23.09
N ASN A 278 8.35 9.37 -23.96
CA ASN A 278 8.39 10.84 -23.93
C ASN A 278 7.76 11.37 -22.64
N LYS A 279 6.61 10.84 -22.23
CA LYS A 279 6.01 11.19 -20.93
C LYS A 279 6.95 10.88 -19.77
N ARG A 280 7.61 9.72 -19.78
CA ARG A 280 8.58 9.37 -18.75
C ARG A 280 9.74 10.38 -18.69
N LYS A 281 10.25 10.81 -19.84
CA LYS A 281 11.29 11.86 -19.90
C LYS A 281 10.81 13.19 -19.31
N GLU A 282 9.59 13.63 -19.67
CA GLU A 282 8.99 14.84 -19.10
C GLU A 282 8.91 14.78 -17.57
N PHE A 283 8.50 13.62 -17.01
CA PHE A 283 8.46 13.42 -15.56
C PHE A 283 9.84 13.39 -14.92
N ILE A 284 10.85 12.81 -15.58
CA ILE A 284 12.25 12.81 -15.12
C ILE A 284 12.79 14.25 -15.09
N GLU A 285 12.59 15.02 -16.15
CA GLU A 285 13.02 16.42 -16.25
C GLU A 285 12.36 17.31 -15.18
N ALA A 286 11.12 17.00 -14.83
CA ALA A 286 10.40 17.66 -13.74
C ALA A 286 10.82 17.18 -12.33
N GLY A 287 11.72 16.19 -12.20
CA GLY A 287 12.09 15.58 -10.92
C GLY A 287 10.98 14.71 -10.30
N LEU A 288 10.02 14.24 -11.12
CA LEU A 288 8.81 13.54 -10.70
C LEU A 288 8.75 12.10 -11.24
N VAL A 289 9.89 11.43 -11.36
CA VAL A 289 9.97 10.07 -11.94
C VAL A 289 9.07 9.06 -11.21
N ASN A 290 8.97 9.18 -9.89
CA ASN A 290 8.10 8.32 -9.08
C ASN A 290 6.62 8.51 -9.43
N LYS A 291 6.23 9.71 -9.88
CA LYS A 291 4.88 9.97 -10.36
C LYS A 291 4.55 9.24 -11.65
N PHE A 292 5.50 9.14 -12.57
CA PHE A 292 5.30 8.35 -13.78
C PHE A 292 5.05 6.87 -13.43
N ALA A 293 5.85 6.31 -12.54
CA ALA A 293 5.68 4.93 -12.10
C ALA A 293 4.31 4.72 -11.42
N GLN A 294 3.92 5.63 -10.55
CA GLN A 294 2.62 5.62 -9.88
C GLN A 294 1.45 5.68 -10.89
N GLU A 295 1.44 6.65 -11.79
CA GLU A 295 0.32 6.95 -12.67
C GLU A 295 0.20 6.00 -13.87
N TYR A 296 1.34 5.52 -14.40
CA TYR A 296 1.37 4.71 -15.61
C TYR A 296 1.78 3.26 -15.38
N MET A 297 2.53 2.96 -14.32
CA MET A 297 2.99 1.60 -14.04
C MET A 297 2.29 0.96 -12.85
N ASN A 298 1.39 1.69 -12.17
CA ASN A 298 0.77 1.26 -10.92
C ASN A 298 1.82 0.77 -9.91
N ASP A 299 2.97 1.45 -9.89
CA ASP A 299 4.07 1.20 -8.99
C ASP A 299 4.39 2.48 -8.22
N ALA A 300 3.85 2.55 -7.01
CA ALA A 300 4.10 3.68 -6.11
C ALA A 300 5.50 3.61 -5.45
N ARG A 301 6.29 2.59 -5.77
CA ARG A 301 7.59 2.29 -5.18
C ARG A 301 8.74 2.40 -6.19
N ASP A 302 8.55 3.07 -7.32
CA ASP A 302 9.67 3.25 -8.25
C ASP A 302 10.79 4.05 -7.58
N SER A 303 11.83 3.32 -7.21
CA SER A 303 13.00 3.82 -6.52
C SER A 303 14.20 4.06 -7.46
N ALA A 304 14.00 4.11 -8.78
CA ALA A 304 15.12 4.21 -9.72
C ALA A 304 15.99 5.46 -9.48
N SER A 305 15.38 6.53 -8.98
CA SER A 305 16.06 7.79 -8.62
C SER A 305 16.09 8.08 -7.12
N ALA A 306 15.51 7.20 -6.28
CA ALA A 306 15.49 7.41 -4.84
C ALA A 306 16.84 7.06 -4.21
N ALA A 307 17.28 7.84 -3.22
CA ALA A 307 18.47 7.57 -2.42
C ALA A 307 18.38 6.20 -1.73
N PHE A 308 17.17 5.87 -1.27
CA PHE A 308 16.85 4.56 -0.68
C PHE A 308 15.93 3.77 -1.60
N LYS A 309 16.41 2.63 -2.10
CA LYS A 309 15.62 1.72 -2.93
C LYS A 309 14.76 0.84 -2.04
N VAL A 310 13.59 1.36 -1.62
CA VAL A 310 12.68 0.67 -0.67
C VAL A 310 12.19 -0.70 -1.19
N ASP A 311 12.18 -0.92 -2.50
CA ASP A 311 11.95 -2.22 -3.12
C ASP A 311 13.02 -3.26 -2.77
N ARG A 312 14.16 -2.83 -2.21
CA ARG A 312 15.26 -3.70 -1.76
C ARG A 312 15.21 -4.02 -0.27
N LEU A 313 14.29 -3.44 0.48
CA LEU A 313 14.06 -3.83 1.86
C LEU A 313 13.71 -5.31 1.94
N GLN A 314 14.21 -5.98 2.96
CA GLN A 314 13.93 -7.38 3.21
C GLN A 314 12.93 -7.49 4.36
N TYR A 315 11.98 -8.40 4.25
CA TYR A 315 10.99 -8.63 5.30
C TYR A 315 11.30 -9.93 6.03
N TYR A 316 11.13 -9.91 7.36
CA TYR A 316 11.37 -11.08 8.19
C TYR A 316 10.29 -11.20 9.29
N ASN A 317 10.16 -12.41 9.85
CA ASN A 317 9.20 -12.67 10.95
C ASN A 317 9.82 -13.51 12.08
N HIS A 318 11.14 -13.44 12.20
CA HIS A 318 11.89 -14.20 13.23
C HIS A 318 11.57 -13.66 14.63
N LYS A 319 11.57 -14.55 15.61
CA LYS A 319 11.43 -14.20 17.03
C LYS A 319 12.79 -13.86 17.62
N PHE A 320 12.84 -12.82 18.44
CA PHE A 320 14.02 -12.49 19.23
C PHE A 320 14.10 -13.40 20.45
N GLU A 321 15.26 -13.99 20.69
CA GLU A 321 15.55 -14.81 21.87
C GLU A 321 16.94 -14.55 22.42
N VAL A 322 17.09 -14.72 23.75
CA VAL A 322 18.38 -14.69 24.44
C VAL A 322 18.67 -16.09 24.98
N ARG A 323 19.81 -16.67 24.57
CA ARG A 323 20.31 -17.97 25.06
C ARG A 323 21.77 -17.84 25.49
N ASP A 324 22.10 -18.27 26.70
CA ASP A 324 23.49 -18.27 27.20
C ASP A 324 24.26 -16.95 27.00
N ARG A 325 23.61 -15.81 27.26
CA ARG A 325 24.14 -14.46 27.07
C ARG A 325 24.42 -14.04 25.61
N TYR A 326 23.80 -14.71 24.64
CA TYR A 326 23.84 -14.34 23.24
C TYR A 326 22.44 -14.06 22.73
N CYS A 327 22.32 -13.12 21.79
CA CYS A 327 21.06 -12.80 21.15
C CYS A 327 20.93 -13.55 19.83
N TYR A 328 19.71 -14.03 19.57
CA TYR A 328 19.38 -14.76 18.36
C TYR A 328 18.07 -14.26 17.75
N LEU A 329 17.99 -14.37 16.44
CA LEU A 329 16.75 -14.36 15.70
C LEU A 329 16.41 -15.79 15.30
N ILE A 330 15.22 -16.26 15.67
CA ILE A 330 14.79 -17.65 15.47
C ILE A 330 13.75 -17.72 14.36
N ASP A 331 14.02 -18.55 13.35
CA ASP A 331 13.09 -18.90 12.28
C ASP A 331 13.11 -20.42 12.08
N ASN A 332 11.96 -21.08 12.29
CA ASN A 332 11.75 -22.53 12.03
C ASN A 332 12.90 -23.43 12.48
N ASP A 333 13.42 -23.31 13.67
CA ASP A 333 14.57 -24.06 14.23
C ASP A 333 15.97 -23.53 13.84
N GLU A 334 16.10 -22.62 12.90
CA GLU A 334 17.36 -21.93 12.65
C GLU A 334 17.53 -20.75 13.63
N ALA A 335 18.69 -20.67 14.26
CA ALA A 335 19.07 -19.60 15.18
C ALA A 335 20.17 -18.74 14.57
N ILE A 336 19.83 -17.51 14.17
CA ILE A 336 20.77 -16.54 13.61
C ILE A 336 21.38 -15.74 14.77
N PRO A 337 22.66 -15.88 15.08
CA PRO A 337 23.31 -15.10 16.14
C PRO A 337 23.46 -13.65 15.71
N ILE A 338 23.09 -12.71 16.60
CA ILE A 338 23.16 -11.29 16.35
C ILE A 338 23.82 -10.53 17.51
N ASN A 339 24.46 -9.41 17.20
CA ASN A 339 24.78 -8.37 18.17
C ASN A 339 23.69 -7.32 18.17
N VAL A 340 23.21 -6.92 19.36
CA VAL A 340 22.12 -5.93 19.51
C VAL A 340 22.69 -4.57 19.81
N TYR A 341 22.19 -3.55 19.12
CA TYR A 341 22.48 -2.13 19.26
C TYR A 341 21.19 -1.35 19.37
N ILE A 342 21.23 -0.26 20.12
CA ILE A 342 20.09 0.66 20.26
C ILE A 342 20.53 2.04 19.83
N GLY A 343 19.76 2.66 18.95
CA GLY A 343 19.89 4.06 18.57
C GLY A 343 18.75 4.87 19.16
N VAL A 344 19.06 6.06 19.63
CA VAL A 344 18.10 6.97 20.25
C VAL A 344 18.22 8.33 19.61
N ASP A 345 17.10 8.79 19.06
CA ASP A 345 16.89 10.14 18.58
C ASP A 345 15.97 10.90 19.55
N LEU A 346 16.41 12.09 19.99
CA LEU A 346 15.75 12.88 21.03
C LEU A 346 15.27 14.22 20.47
N ALA A 347 13.99 14.51 20.56
CA ALA A 347 13.47 15.85 20.29
C ALA A 347 14.09 16.90 21.26
N ALA A 348 14.40 18.07 20.72
CA ALA A 348 14.99 19.16 21.50
C ALA A 348 14.07 19.67 22.65
N THR A 349 12.76 19.54 22.50
CA THR A 349 11.76 19.94 23.51
C THR A 349 10.56 18.99 23.49
N ALA A 350 10.03 18.63 24.66
CA ALA A 350 8.82 17.82 24.80
C ALA A 350 7.55 18.68 24.78
N THR A 351 7.18 19.23 23.61
CA THR A 351 5.93 19.96 23.41
C THR A 351 5.02 19.21 22.45
N LYS A 352 3.71 19.50 22.46
CA LYS A 352 2.75 18.87 21.49
C LYS A 352 3.09 19.12 20.01
N THR A 353 3.90 20.14 19.75
CA THR A 353 4.37 20.55 18.41
C THR A 353 5.80 20.10 18.09
N SER A 354 6.52 19.45 19.05
CA SER A 354 7.88 18.93 18.84
C SER A 354 7.88 17.64 18.02
N ASP A 355 9.06 17.27 17.53
CA ASP A 355 9.30 15.99 16.87
C ASP A 355 9.12 14.83 17.86
N TYR A 356 9.00 13.60 17.33
CA TYR A 356 8.93 12.41 18.15
C TYR A 356 10.28 12.11 18.78
N GLN A 357 10.27 11.44 19.92
CA GLN A 357 11.43 10.80 20.50
C GLN A 357 11.40 9.32 20.13
N VAL A 358 12.52 8.80 19.66
CA VAL A 358 12.59 7.44 19.13
C VAL A 358 13.70 6.64 19.80
N ILE A 359 13.39 5.40 20.16
CA ILE A 359 14.33 4.36 20.53
C ILE A 359 14.19 3.24 19.51
N LEU A 360 15.25 2.89 18.79
CA LEU A 360 15.22 1.82 17.80
C LEU A 360 16.21 0.72 18.20
N VAL A 361 15.74 -0.53 18.24
CA VAL A 361 16.52 -1.73 18.55
C VAL A 361 16.88 -2.44 17.26
N MET A 362 18.18 -2.58 17.00
CA MET A 362 18.72 -3.19 15.80
C MET A 362 19.63 -4.38 16.15
N GLY A 363 19.43 -5.49 15.44
CA GLY A 363 20.34 -6.62 15.42
C GLY A 363 21.24 -6.60 14.19
N ILE A 364 22.48 -7.04 14.32
CA ILE A 364 23.37 -7.26 13.18
C ILE A 364 23.93 -8.69 13.22
N ASP A 365 23.85 -9.43 12.11
CA ASP A 365 24.38 -10.78 11.98
C ASP A 365 25.82 -10.80 11.44
N ALA A 366 26.40 -12.01 11.30
CA ALA A 366 27.76 -12.19 10.77
C ALA A 366 27.90 -11.75 9.30
N ASN A 367 26.81 -11.79 8.53
CA ASN A 367 26.74 -11.37 7.13
C ASN A 367 26.52 -9.85 6.99
N LYS A 368 26.54 -9.13 8.11
CA LYS A 368 26.25 -7.68 8.19
C LYS A 368 24.84 -7.33 7.73
N ASN A 369 23.87 -8.23 7.85
CA ASN A 369 22.48 -7.89 7.72
C ASN A 369 22.01 -7.16 8.98
N ARG A 370 21.22 -6.09 8.82
CA ARG A 370 20.63 -5.32 9.91
C ARG A 370 19.16 -5.68 10.01
N TYR A 371 18.72 -5.98 11.21
CA TYR A 371 17.35 -6.36 11.52
C TYR A 371 16.77 -5.35 12.49
N ILE A 372 15.74 -4.60 12.10
CA ILE A 372 15.01 -3.75 13.03
C ILE A 372 14.11 -4.65 13.86
N ILE A 373 14.48 -4.87 15.12
CA ILE A 373 13.81 -5.81 16.03
C ILE A 373 12.56 -5.18 16.59
N ASP A 374 12.69 -3.93 17.06
CA ASP A 374 11.63 -3.16 17.70
C ASP A 374 11.94 -1.67 17.69
N TYR A 375 10.93 -0.82 17.91
CA TYR A 375 11.13 0.60 18.18
C TYR A 375 10.02 1.15 19.06
N PHE A 376 10.35 2.21 19.81
CA PHE A 376 9.43 3.04 20.57
C PHE A 376 9.46 4.44 19.96
N ARG A 377 8.29 5.05 19.74
CA ARG A 377 8.15 6.36 19.11
C ARG A 377 7.00 7.12 19.74
N GLU A 378 7.30 8.05 20.64
CA GLU A 378 6.31 8.87 21.33
C GLU A 378 6.83 10.25 21.68
N LYS A 379 5.92 11.14 22.14
CA LYS A 379 6.23 12.47 22.66
C LYS A 379 6.07 12.44 24.17
N ILE A 380 7.13 12.12 24.89
CA ILE A 380 7.13 11.95 26.34
C ILE A 380 8.19 12.87 27.01
N PRO A 381 8.04 13.17 28.34
CA PRO A 381 9.04 13.92 29.08
C PRO A 381 10.44 13.26 29.07
N ALA A 382 11.49 14.07 29.20
CA ALA A 382 12.87 13.61 29.18
C ALA A 382 13.19 12.53 30.23
N PHE A 383 12.57 12.61 31.41
CA PHE A 383 12.76 11.63 32.47
C PHE A 383 12.14 10.27 32.08
N ASP A 384 10.91 10.29 31.60
CA ASP A 384 10.20 9.08 31.16
C ASP A 384 10.92 8.42 29.97
N MET A 385 11.51 9.24 29.09
CA MET A 385 12.33 8.76 28.00
C MET A 385 13.60 8.05 28.50
N ALA A 386 14.27 8.59 29.52
CA ALA A 386 15.43 7.94 30.12
C ALA A 386 15.06 6.58 30.74
N GLU A 387 13.92 6.48 31.42
CA GLU A 387 13.41 5.22 31.95
C GLU A 387 13.07 4.22 30.84
N GLN A 388 12.43 4.69 29.75
CA GLN A 388 12.09 3.85 28.61
C GLN A 388 13.33 3.31 27.87
N ILE A 389 14.38 4.13 27.73
CA ILE A 389 15.67 3.69 27.17
C ILE A 389 16.26 2.55 28.02
N VAL A 390 16.28 2.71 29.36
CA VAL A 390 16.79 1.67 30.26
C VAL A 390 15.92 0.43 30.20
N LYS A 391 14.61 0.56 30.14
CA LYS A 391 13.66 -0.56 30.03
C LYS A 391 13.92 -1.37 28.75
N MET A 392 14.01 -0.73 27.59
CA MET A 392 14.31 -1.41 26.33
C MET A 392 15.71 -2.02 26.33
N ALA A 393 16.71 -1.33 26.88
CA ALA A 393 18.05 -1.91 27.01
C ALA A 393 18.09 -3.17 27.90
N LYS A 394 17.22 -3.28 28.90
CA LYS A 394 17.06 -4.48 29.72
C LYS A 394 16.34 -5.61 28.98
N GLU A 395 15.27 -5.27 28.29
CA GLU A 395 14.43 -6.21 27.55
C GLU A 395 15.22 -6.95 26.46
N TYR A 396 16.06 -6.21 25.74
CA TYR A 396 16.87 -6.74 24.63
C TYR A 396 18.31 -7.07 25.03
N SER A 397 18.62 -7.14 26.35
CA SER A 397 19.96 -7.44 26.85
C SER A 397 20.37 -8.90 26.51
N PRO A 398 21.65 -9.13 26.14
CA PRO A 398 22.81 -8.21 26.20
C PRO A 398 22.91 -7.25 25.00
N VAL A 399 22.73 -5.98 25.26
CA VAL A 399 22.94 -4.89 24.30
C VAL A 399 24.41 -4.49 24.27
N ARG A 400 25.00 -4.42 23.09
CA ARG A 400 26.43 -4.03 22.91
C ARG A 400 26.65 -2.54 23.12
N ARG A 401 25.70 -1.70 22.65
CA ARG A 401 25.78 -0.24 22.74
C ARG A 401 24.39 0.37 22.64
N VAL A 402 24.18 1.42 23.41
CA VAL A 402 23.06 2.36 23.28
C VAL A 402 23.67 3.70 22.87
N SER A 403 23.41 4.12 21.63
CA SER A 403 23.91 5.37 21.04
C SER A 403 22.82 6.42 21.17
N ILE A 404 23.06 7.47 21.93
CA ILE A 404 22.11 8.55 22.19
C ILE A 404 22.65 9.81 21.51
N GLU A 405 21.83 10.44 20.65
CA GLU A 405 22.20 11.75 20.12
C GLU A 405 22.49 12.72 21.25
N THR A 406 23.58 13.49 21.15
CA THR A 406 23.95 14.46 22.16
C THR A 406 24.24 15.83 21.56
N VAL A 407 23.16 16.64 21.50
CA VAL A 407 23.25 18.08 21.19
C VAL A 407 22.59 18.83 22.34
N ALA A 408 23.36 19.64 23.09
CA ALA A 408 22.87 20.48 24.18
C ALA A 408 22.03 19.76 25.26
N ALA A 409 20.70 19.94 25.27
CA ALA A 409 19.79 19.39 26.30
C ALA A 409 19.75 17.85 26.37
N GLN A 410 20.16 17.17 25.32
CA GLN A 410 20.14 15.71 25.22
C GLN A 410 21.24 15.03 26.07
N GLU A 411 22.29 15.74 26.45
CA GLU A 411 23.29 15.25 27.42
C GLU A 411 22.65 14.92 28.78
N MET A 412 21.62 15.67 29.17
CA MET A 412 20.87 15.42 30.41
C MET A 412 20.15 14.06 30.39
N VAL A 413 19.50 13.70 29.28
CA VAL A 413 18.84 12.39 29.14
C VAL A 413 19.85 11.26 29.21
N ARG A 414 21.01 11.41 28.56
CA ARG A 414 22.10 10.43 28.64
C ARG A 414 22.59 10.25 30.08
N ASP A 415 22.79 11.32 30.82
CA ASP A 415 23.28 11.28 32.21
C ASP A 415 22.22 10.67 33.14
N MET A 416 20.93 11.01 32.97
CA MET A 416 19.82 10.38 33.68
C MET A 416 19.77 8.88 33.40
N THR A 417 19.83 8.48 32.12
CA THR A 417 19.86 7.09 31.69
C THR A 417 21.01 6.33 32.34
N SER A 418 22.20 6.91 32.37
CA SER A 418 23.37 6.31 33.00
C SER A 418 23.17 6.12 34.50
N ARG A 419 22.60 7.11 35.21
CA ARG A 419 22.32 7.03 36.65
C ARG A 419 21.26 5.97 36.98
N ILE A 420 20.17 5.89 36.22
CA ILE A 420 19.11 4.91 36.41
C ILE A 420 19.65 3.47 36.17
N SER A 421 20.58 3.32 35.22
CA SER A 421 21.16 2.03 34.85
C SER A 421 22.16 1.44 35.84
N VAL A 422 22.81 2.26 36.68
CA VAL A 422 23.87 1.82 37.62
C VAL A 422 23.41 0.73 38.59
N ALA A 423 22.13 0.73 38.96
CA ALA A 423 21.55 -0.25 39.89
C ALA A 423 21.25 -1.63 39.24
N ASP A 424 21.34 -1.76 37.91
CA ASP A 424 20.93 -2.98 37.23
C ASP A 424 22.13 -3.81 36.71
N LYS A 425 22.34 -4.95 37.36
CA LYS A 425 23.43 -5.90 37.02
C LYS A 425 23.29 -6.57 35.65
N ARG A 426 22.14 -6.45 34.97
CA ARG A 426 21.91 -7.02 33.62
C ARG A 426 22.54 -6.17 32.54
N LEU A 427 22.80 -4.88 32.80
CA LEU A 427 23.40 -3.96 31.87
C LEU A 427 24.92 -3.87 32.07
N MET A 428 25.67 -3.95 30.99
CA MET A 428 27.13 -3.79 31.05
C MET A 428 27.47 -2.33 31.34
N PRO A 429 28.47 -2.06 32.23
CA PRO A 429 28.91 -0.69 32.47
C PRO A 429 29.34 0.02 31.18
N GLY A 430 28.91 1.25 31.01
CA GLY A 430 29.35 2.11 29.90
C GLY A 430 28.78 1.79 28.53
N ILE A 431 27.66 1.06 28.45
CA ILE A 431 26.96 0.80 27.16
C ILE A 431 26.33 2.07 26.58
N PHE A 432 25.93 3.03 27.42
CA PHE A 432 25.28 4.28 27.00
C PHE A 432 26.35 5.29 26.53
N LYS A 433 26.30 5.65 25.26
CA LYS A 433 27.24 6.57 24.62
C LYS A 433 26.54 7.72 23.93
N GLY A 434 26.97 8.93 24.22
CA GLY A 434 26.59 10.10 23.43
C GLY A 434 27.27 10.07 22.06
N VAL A 435 26.50 10.39 21.02
CA VAL A 435 26.98 10.56 19.66
C VAL A 435 26.66 11.97 19.21
N LYS A 436 27.68 12.71 18.74
CA LYS A 436 27.48 14.03 18.12
C LYS A 436 27.43 13.84 16.59
N PRO A 437 26.44 14.43 15.91
CA PRO A 437 26.47 14.47 14.46
C PRO A 437 27.76 15.08 13.93
N PRO A 438 28.33 14.60 12.82
CA PRO A 438 29.50 15.19 12.21
C PRO A 438 29.27 16.65 11.84
N TYR A 439 30.21 17.53 12.23
CA TYR A 439 30.11 18.96 11.91
C TYR A 439 30.26 19.20 10.39
N GLY A 440 29.41 20.06 9.82
CA GLY A 440 29.50 20.49 8.42
C GLY A 440 28.91 19.52 7.39
N ILE A 441 28.37 18.38 7.80
CA ILE A 441 27.67 17.45 6.92
C ILE A 441 26.15 17.64 7.12
N LYS A 442 25.41 17.83 6.03
CA LYS A 442 23.95 17.90 6.10
C LYS A 442 23.37 16.58 6.59
N LYS A 443 22.24 16.64 7.26
CA LYS A 443 21.52 15.48 7.80
C LYS A 443 21.19 14.47 6.68
N GLU A 444 20.65 14.96 5.57
CA GLU A 444 20.28 14.16 4.41
C GLU A 444 21.49 13.39 3.85
N ASP A 445 22.62 14.08 3.61
CA ASP A 445 23.84 13.47 3.08
C ASP A 445 24.42 12.40 4.02
N ARG A 446 24.32 12.64 5.33
CA ARG A 446 24.75 11.72 6.38
C ARG A 446 23.94 10.43 6.35
N LEU A 447 22.61 10.54 6.28
CA LEU A 447 21.69 9.40 6.22
C LEU A 447 21.86 8.61 4.92
N GLU A 448 21.95 9.31 3.79
CA GLU A 448 22.18 8.67 2.49
C GLU A 448 23.50 7.89 2.44
N THR A 449 24.58 8.50 2.91
CA THR A 449 25.90 7.88 2.88
C THR A 449 25.99 6.65 3.77
N THR A 450 25.29 6.65 4.91
CA THR A 450 25.34 5.54 5.88
C THR A 450 24.30 4.46 5.58
N LEU A 451 23.04 4.83 5.44
CA LEU A 451 21.93 3.89 5.29
C LEU A 451 21.71 3.46 3.83
N GLY A 452 22.05 4.32 2.86
CA GLY A 452 21.89 4.01 1.43
C GLY A 452 22.57 2.71 1.00
N PRO A 453 23.86 2.49 1.30
CA PRO A 453 24.51 1.21 1.00
C PRO A 453 23.85 0.00 1.68
N ILE A 454 23.32 0.17 2.90
CA ILE A 454 22.68 -0.92 3.65
C ILE A 454 21.36 -1.31 2.96
N VAL A 455 20.49 -0.34 2.69
CA VAL A 455 19.21 -0.54 2.00
C VAL A 455 19.42 -1.06 0.58
N ASN A 456 20.27 -0.38 -0.19
CA ASN A 456 20.48 -0.67 -1.61
C ASN A 456 21.19 -2.01 -1.86
N SER A 457 21.89 -2.57 -0.86
CA SER A 457 22.51 -3.92 -0.93
C SER A 457 21.62 -5.03 -0.38
N LYS A 458 20.35 -4.77 -0.08
CA LYS A 458 19.41 -5.74 0.54
C LYS A 458 19.90 -6.23 1.91
N LYS A 459 20.52 -5.34 2.70
CA LYS A 459 21.07 -5.65 4.02
C LYS A 459 20.21 -5.09 5.17
N LEU A 460 19.09 -4.44 4.90
CA LEU A 460 18.13 -3.98 5.90
C LEU A 460 16.89 -4.86 5.91
N TYR A 461 16.61 -5.45 7.06
CA TYR A 461 15.48 -6.33 7.33
C TYR A 461 14.53 -5.70 8.31
N ILE A 462 13.24 -5.66 7.97
CA ILE A 462 12.17 -5.07 8.79
C ILE A 462 11.00 -6.04 8.93
N LYS A 463 10.16 -5.85 9.95
CA LYS A 463 8.90 -6.59 10.07
C LYS A 463 7.81 -5.90 9.26
N LYS A 464 6.87 -6.66 8.69
CA LYS A 464 5.80 -6.13 7.80
C LYS A 464 4.95 -5.00 8.41
N HIS A 465 4.80 -4.97 9.74
CA HIS A 465 4.01 -3.96 10.42
C HIS A 465 4.76 -2.65 10.69
N MET A 466 6.06 -2.60 10.43
CA MET A 466 6.90 -1.41 10.65
C MET A 466 6.83 -0.47 9.44
N THR A 467 5.64 0.08 9.17
CA THR A 467 5.39 0.88 7.97
C THR A 467 6.00 2.28 8.05
N GLU A 468 6.13 2.85 9.26
CA GLU A 468 6.63 4.20 9.45
C GLU A 468 8.08 4.39 8.98
N ILE A 469 8.97 3.42 9.26
CA ILE A 469 10.36 3.49 8.78
C ILE A 469 10.44 3.36 7.25
N VAL A 470 9.52 2.61 6.65
CA VAL A 470 9.43 2.50 5.18
C VAL A 470 8.97 3.82 4.58
N ASP A 471 8.01 4.50 5.22
CA ASP A 471 7.54 5.82 4.81
C ASP A 471 8.66 6.85 4.84
N GLU A 472 9.43 6.91 5.95
CA GLU A 472 10.56 7.83 6.08
C GLU A 472 11.63 7.59 5.01
N LEU A 473 12.00 6.32 4.76
CA LEU A 473 12.95 5.95 3.72
C LEU A 473 12.43 6.29 2.30
N PHE A 474 11.12 6.11 2.07
CA PHE A 474 10.50 6.39 0.77
C PHE A 474 10.39 7.89 0.48
N GLU A 475 10.03 8.68 1.51
CA GLU A 475 9.83 10.13 1.37
C GLU A 475 11.14 10.94 1.43
N HIS A 476 12.28 10.31 1.75
CA HIS A 476 13.58 10.99 1.78
C HIS A 476 13.91 11.66 0.42
N PRO A 477 14.48 12.90 0.35
CA PRO A 477 15.12 13.65 1.46
C PRO A 477 14.18 14.58 2.25
N LYS A 478 12.89 14.55 2.06
CA LYS A 478 11.92 15.43 2.74
C LYS A 478 10.78 14.65 3.36
N PRO A 479 11.03 13.65 4.22
CA PRO A 479 9.96 12.98 4.93
C PRO A 479 9.27 13.97 5.90
N LYS A 480 8.02 13.67 6.22
CA LYS A 480 7.28 14.44 7.23
C LYS A 480 7.95 14.34 8.62
N ASN A 481 8.50 13.16 8.92
CA ASN A 481 9.29 12.86 10.09
C ASN A 481 10.47 12.00 9.62
N ASP A 482 11.62 12.13 10.25
CA ASP A 482 12.84 11.38 9.94
C ASP A 482 13.49 10.76 11.18
N ASP A 483 12.73 10.74 12.28
CA ASP A 483 13.21 10.36 13.62
C ASP A 483 13.64 8.87 13.67
N LEU A 484 12.94 7.97 12.94
CA LEU A 484 13.29 6.55 12.87
C LEU A 484 14.56 6.32 12.05
N MET A 485 14.76 7.09 10.98
CA MET A 485 15.98 7.03 10.17
C MET A 485 17.19 7.51 10.99
N ASP A 486 17.05 8.58 11.77
CA ASP A 486 18.09 9.04 12.67
C ASP A 486 18.40 8.03 13.78
N ALA A 487 17.38 7.47 14.41
CA ALA A 487 17.56 6.41 15.40
C ALA A 487 18.27 5.18 14.79
N LEU A 488 17.94 4.80 13.55
CA LEU A 488 18.61 3.72 12.83
C LEU A 488 20.08 4.07 12.53
N TYR A 489 20.35 5.30 12.12
CA TYR A 489 21.72 5.80 11.93
C TYR A 489 22.53 5.68 13.24
N TYR A 490 21.97 6.12 14.37
CA TYR A 490 22.66 6.01 15.67
C TYR A 490 22.82 4.56 16.12
N ALA A 491 21.89 3.67 15.82
CA ALA A 491 22.04 2.24 16.10
C ALA A 491 23.17 1.60 15.29
N ASP A 492 23.34 1.99 14.03
CA ASP A 492 24.40 1.47 13.15
C ASP A 492 25.77 2.09 13.42
N TYR A 493 25.85 3.25 14.04
CA TYR A 493 27.07 4.05 14.21
C TYR A 493 28.26 3.27 14.83
N PHE A 494 27.99 2.45 15.84
CA PHE A 494 28.99 1.56 16.47
C PHE A 494 28.78 0.09 16.15
N ALA A 495 27.89 -0.24 15.22
CA ALA A 495 27.51 -1.61 14.97
C ALA A 495 28.66 -2.44 14.39
N LYS A 496 28.90 -3.57 15.02
CA LYS A 496 29.88 -4.58 14.59
C LYS A 496 29.20 -5.93 14.54
N ALA A 497 29.39 -6.62 13.43
CA ALA A 497 28.95 -7.99 13.29
C ALA A 497 29.54 -8.90 14.39
N PRO A 498 28.87 -9.99 14.78
CA PRO A 498 29.47 -11.02 15.62
C PRO A 498 30.75 -11.53 14.95
N SER A 499 31.82 -11.72 15.71
CA SER A 499 33.05 -12.34 15.15
C SER A 499 32.80 -13.80 14.86
N SER A 500 33.26 -14.30 13.70
CA SER A 500 33.24 -15.72 13.36
C SER A 500 33.93 -16.56 14.42
N THR A 501 34.99 -16.05 15.06
CA THR A 501 35.69 -16.65 16.17
C THR A 501 34.83 -16.92 17.41
N ALA A 502 33.76 -16.14 17.67
CA ALA A 502 32.86 -16.45 18.79
C ALA A 502 31.94 -17.67 18.49
N ILE A 503 31.54 -17.82 17.24
CA ILE A 503 30.77 -18.99 16.76
C ILE A 503 31.68 -20.20 16.67
N ASP A 504 32.90 -20.04 16.17
CA ASP A 504 33.89 -21.08 16.09
C ASP A 504 34.39 -21.50 17.47
N ALA A 505 34.53 -20.60 18.44
CA ALA A 505 34.89 -20.92 19.83
C ALA A 505 33.80 -21.74 20.54
N LYS A 506 32.49 -21.47 20.25
CA LYS A 506 31.40 -22.30 20.77
C LYS A 506 31.40 -23.69 20.12
N ASN A 507 31.51 -23.74 18.81
CA ASN A 507 31.63 -25.03 18.07
C ASN A 507 32.86 -25.80 18.50
N PHE A 508 33.97 -25.13 18.81
CA PHE A 508 35.20 -25.74 19.34
C PHE A 508 34.99 -26.22 20.77
N LYS A 509 34.30 -25.45 21.64
CA LYS A 509 33.97 -25.84 23.00
C LYS A 509 33.02 -27.06 23.01
N ASP A 510 31.98 -27.04 22.18
CA ASP A 510 31.06 -28.17 21.99
C ASP A 510 31.75 -29.42 21.42
N LYS A 511 32.73 -29.25 20.53
CA LYS A 511 33.59 -30.34 20.03
C LYS A 511 34.49 -30.87 21.12
N ILE A 512 35.10 -30.03 21.95
CA ILE A 512 35.94 -30.45 23.08
C ILE A 512 35.10 -31.16 24.13
N GLU A 513 33.91 -30.65 24.49
CA GLU A 513 33.00 -31.28 25.45
C GLU A 513 32.52 -32.67 24.94
N LYS A 514 32.19 -32.76 23.64
CA LYS A 514 31.90 -34.07 23.03
C LYS A 514 33.10 -35.02 23.07
N GLN A 515 34.31 -34.53 22.78
CA GLN A 515 35.53 -35.38 22.86
C GLN A 515 35.89 -35.74 24.29
N VAL A 516 35.67 -34.86 25.27
CA VAL A 516 35.90 -35.13 26.68
C VAL A 516 34.88 -36.14 27.21
N ASN A 517 33.60 -36.02 26.80
CA ASN A 517 32.58 -37.00 27.15
C ASN A 517 32.79 -38.37 26.48
N ILE A 518 33.34 -38.42 25.26
CA ILE A 518 33.74 -39.67 24.62
C ILE A 518 34.95 -40.29 25.35
N LYS A 519 35.89 -39.47 25.84
CA LYS A 519 37.00 -39.95 26.67
C LYS A 519 36.60 -40.34 28.08
N LYS A 520 35.59 -39.70 28.70
CA LYS A 520 35.06 -40.10 30.00
C LYS A 520 34.29 -41.42 29.95
N ASN A 521 33.73 -41.80 28.82
CA ASN A 521 33.08 -43.10 28.63
C ASN A 521 34.04 -44.23 28.24
N LYS A 522 35.32 -43.92 28.02
CA LYS A 522 36.39 -44.94 27.89
C LYS A 522 37.17 -45.00 29.20
N VAL A 523 36.68 -45.74 30.13
CA VAL A 523 37.38 -45.99 31.41
C VAL A 523 38.44 -47.03 31.18
N TYR A 524 39.72 -46.66 31.40
CA TYR A 524 40.81 -47.62 31.41
C TYR A 524 40.67 -48.50 32.64
N ASN A 525 40.51 -49.81 32.42
CA ASN A 525 40.40 -50.76 33.49
C ASN A 525 41.80 -51.19 33.92
N TRP A 526 42.24 -50.68 35.06
CA TRP A 526 43.58 -50.98 35.60
C TRP A 526 43.80 -52.43 35.97
N ILE A 527 42.74 -53.25 36.11
CA ILE A 527 42.81 -54.64 36.47
C ILE A 527 43.01 -55.52 35.24
N THR A 528 42.41 -55.19 34.11
CA THR A 528 42.47 -56.01 32.88
C THR A 528 43.38 -55.44 31.81
N GLY A 529 43.92 -54.23 31.97
CA GLY A 529 44.76 -53.57 30.99
C GLY A 529 44.06 -53.24 29.65
N SER A 530 42.71 -53.25 29.62
CA SER A 530 41.91 -52.99 28.42
C SER A 530 41.18 -51.64 28.51
N ILE A 531 40.85 -51.08 27.35
CA ILE A 531 39.97 -49.86 27.19
C ILE A 531 38.62 -50.38 26.68
N ASP A 532 37.57 -50.33 27.50
CA ASP A 532 36.20 -50.61 27.12
C ASP A 532 35.50 -49.39 26.63
#